data_f714b7ffb8ec172413062593b548530e
#
_entry.id   f714b7ffb8ec172413062593b548530e
#
_cell.length_a   1.000
_cell.length_b   1.000
_cell.length_c   1.000
_cell.angle_alpha   90.00
_cell.angle_beta   90.00
_cell.angle_gamma   90.00
#
_symmetry.space_group_name_H-M   'P 1'
#
loop_
_entity.id
_entity.type
_entity.pdbx_description
1 polymer ?
#
loop_
_entity_poly.entity_id
_entity_poly.type
_entity_poly.pdbx_seq_one_letter_code
_entity_poly.pdbx_strand_id
1 'polypeptide(L)' 'MDNLNRLKAVLADSGKTNKWLAEQLGKDPVTISKWCTNTTQPDLLTLSKISDLLQISMRELIVNRNG' A
#
# COMPACT_ATOMS: atom_id res chain seq x y z
N MET A 1 17.00 2.51 5.85
CA MET A 1 16.36 1.68 4.81
C MET A 1 15.44 2.54 3.97
N ASP A 2 15.52 2.38 2.66
CA ASP A 2 14.72 3.21 1.76
C ASP A 2 13.28 2.77 1.74
N ASN A 3 12.39 3.72 1.88
CA ASN A 3 10.96 3.47 1.69
C ASN A 3 10.66 3.51 0.19
N LEU A 4 10.06 2.45 -0.32
CA LEU A 4 9.70 2.37 -1.73
C LEU A 4 8.21 2.65 -1.96
N ASN A 5 7.36 2.39 -0.96
CA ASN A 5 5.95 2.67 -1.08
C ASN A 5 5.47 3.61 0.03
N ARG A 6 4.33 4.25 -0.23
CA ARG A 6 3.69 5.17 0.70
C ARG A 6 2.36 4.62 1.21
N LEU A 7 2.23 3.30 1.25
CA LEU A 7 0.96 2.66 1.56
C LEU A 7 0.39 3.09 2.91
N LYS A 8 1.25 3.18 3.92
CA LYS A 8 0.82 3.59 5.26
C LYS A 8 0.15 4.96 5.23
N ALA A 9 0.79 5.93 4.59
CA ALA A 9 0.25 7.28 4.48
C ALA A 9 -1.05 7.31 3.68
N VAL A 10 -1.09 6.57 2.58
CA VAL A 10 -2.27 6.54 1.72
C VAL A 10 -3.46 5.92 2.44
N LEU A 11 -3.24 4.82 3.17
CA LEU A 11 -4.32 4.21 3.97
C LEU A 11 -4.83 5.18 5.03
N ALA A 12 -3.92 5.87 5.72
CA ALA A 12 -4.31 6.85 6.74
C ALA A 12 -5.13 7.98 6.12
N ASP A 13 -4.69 8.51 4.98
CA ASP A 13 -5.40 9.58 4.28
C ASP A 13 -6.77 9.12 3.80
N SER A 14 -6.90 7.85 3.45
CA SER A 14 -8.16 7.28 2.97
C SER A 14 -9.09 6.87 4.11
N GLY A 15 -8.62 6.93 5.36
CA GLY A 15 -9.41 6.49 6.50
C GLY A 15 -9.60 4.99 6.56
N LYS A 16 -8.69 4.23 5.96
CA LYS A 16 -8.76 2.76 5.91
C LYS A 16 -7.69 2.14 6.79
N THR A 17 -7.93 0.89 7.19
CA THR A 17 -7.02 0.15 8.07
C THR A 17 -6.30 -0.95 7.30
N ASN A 18 -5.20 -1.44 7.88
CA ASN A 18 -4.50 -2.61 7.34
C ASN A 18 -5.43 -3.81 7.25
N LYS A 19 -6.27 -3.99 8.26
CA LYS A 19 -7.22 -5.11 8.30
C LYS A 19 -8.21 -5.02 7.15
N TRP A 20 -8.74 -3.82 6.90
CA TRP A 20 -9.65 -3.60 5.78
C TRP A 20 -8.99 -3.99 4.46
N LEU A 21 -7.78 -3.52 4.23
CA LEU A 21 -7.08 -3.81 2.98
C LEU A 21 -6.78 -5.31 2.85
N ALA A 22 -6.38 -5.95 3.95
CA ALA A 22 -6.13 -7.39 3.95
C ALA A 22 -7.39 -8.16 3.54
N GLU A 23 -8.53 -7.77 4.07
CA GLU A 23 -9.80 -8.41 3.73
C GLU A 23 -10.13 -8.23 2.24
N GLN A 24 -9.91 -7.02 1.72
CA GLN A 24 -10.20 -6.74 0.31
C GLN A 24 -9.30 -7.55 -0.63
N LEU A 25 -8.06 -7.78 -0.24
CA LEU A 25 -7.08 -8.47 -1.08
C LEU A 25 -7.00 -9.97 -0.81
N GLY A 26 -7.70 -10.46 0.21
CA GLY A 26 -7.59 -11.86 0.63
C GLY A 26 -6.21 -12.19 1.16
N LYS A 27 -5.58 -11.24 1.83
CA LYS A 27 -4.23 -11.39 2.40
C LYS A 27 -4.28 -11.32 3.93
N ASP A 28 -3.19 -11.77 4.54
CA ASP A 28 -3.01 -11.68 5.98
C ASP A 28 -2.69 -10.24 6.38
N PRO A 29 -3.28 -9.71 7.46
CA PRO A 29 -2.95 -8.36 7.93
C PRO A 29 -1.46 -8.16 8.22
N VAL A 30 -0.74 -9.21 8.61
CA VAL A 30 0.71 -9.14 8.83
C VAL A 30 1.42 -8.78 7.53
N THR A 31 0.97 -9.34 6.40
CA THR A 31 1.52 -9.04 5.09
C THR A 31 1.35 -7.54 4.77
N ILE A 32 0.16 -7.01 5.03
CA ILE A 32 -0.10 -5.58 4.80
C ILE A 32 0.80 -4.72 5.69
N SER A 33 0.94 -5.12 6.96
CA SER A 33 1.80 -4.39 7.89
C SER A 33 3.25 -4.34 7.40
N LYS A 34 3.75 -5.43 6.85
CA LYS A 34 5.11 -5.47 6.29
C LYS A 34 5.26 -4.54 5.11
N TRP A 35 4.23 -4.42 4.27
CA TRP A 35 4.24 -3.45 3.16
C TRP A 35 4.25 -2.02 3.69
N CYS A 36 3.45 -1.74 4.73
CA CYS A 36 3.36 -0.40 5.32
C CYS A 36 4.68 0.05 5.93
N THR A 37 5.44 -0.89 6.49
CA THR A 37 6.75 -0.59 7.07
C THR A 37 7.89 -0.71 6.06
N ASN A 38 7.57 -1.02 4.81
CA ASN A 38 8.54 -1.23 3.73
C ASN A 38 9.51 -2.38 4.00
N THR A 39 9.11 -3.32 4.85
CA THR A 39 9.88 -4.55 5.10
C THR A 39 9.86 -5.44 3.86
N THR A 40 8.68 -5.56 3.24
CA THR A 40 8.50 -6.22 1.95
C THR A 40 7.66 -5.30 1.08
N GLN A 41 7.59 -5.60 -0.22
CA GLN A 41 6.86 -4.78 -1.16
C GLN A 41 5.77 -5.60 -1.83
N PRO A 42 4.59 -5.02 -2.09
CA PRO A 42 3.59 -5.68 -2.92
C PRO A 42 4.07 -5.70 -4.37
N ASP A 43 3.65 -6.72 -5.12
CA ASP A 43 3.99 -6.77 -6.54
C ASP A 43 3.15 -5.75 -7.32
N LEU A 44 3.48 -5.60 -8.59
CA LEU A 44 2.85 -4.59 -9.43
C LEU A 44 1.34 -4.82 -9.58
N LEU A 45 0.93 -6.08 -9.74
CA LEU A 45 -0.49 -6.41 -9.84
C LEU A 45 -1.23 -6.03 -8.57
N THR A 46 -0.64 -6.31 -7.42
CA THR A 46 -1.24 -5.96 -6.12
C THR A 46 -1.33 -4.45 -5.96
N LEU A 47 -0.30 -3.72 -6.36
CA LEU A 47 -0.34 -2.25 -6.33
C LEU A 47 -1.48 -1.71 -7.18
N SER A 48 -1.70 -2.31 -8.35
CA SER A 48 -2.80 -1.92 -9.22
C SER A 48 -4.14 -2.14 -8.54
N LYS A 49 -4.31 -3.27 -7.87
CA LYS A 49 -5.54 -3.57 -7.13
C LYS A 49 -5.76 -2.58 -5.98
N ILE A 50 -4.70 -2.24 -5.27
CA ILE A 50 -4.80 -1.27 -4.16
C ILE A 50 -5.21 0.09 -4.70
N SER A 51 -4.62 0.53 -5.81
CA SER A 51 -4.97 1.82 -6.39
C SER A 51 -6.44 1.87 -6.80
N ASP A 52 -6.95 0.77 -7.36
CA ASP A 52 -8.36 0.69 -7.73
C ASP A 52 -9.26 0.74 -6.50
N LEU A 53 -8.91 -0.01 -5.45
CA LEU A 53 -9.71 -0.04 -4.22
C LEU A 53 -9.77 1.33 -3.55
N LEU A 54 -8.69 2.07 -3.58
CA LEU A 54 -8.59 3.38 -2.94
C LEU A 54 -8.94 4.53 -3.90
N GLN A 55 -9.19 4.21 -5.16
CA GLN A 55 -9.53 5.19 -6.20
C GLN A 55 -8.45 6.27 -6.34
N ILE A 56 -7.22 5.85 -6.38
CA ILE A 56 -6.06 6.73 -6.54
C ILE A 56 -5.19 6.22 -7.67
N SER A 57 -4.27 7.05 -8.13
CA SER A 57 -3.26 6.63 -9.10
C SER A 57 -2.21 5.75 -8.44
N MET A 58 -1.70 4.74 -9.15
CA MET A 58 -0.62 3.89 -8.64
C MET A 58 0.61 4.71 -8.25
N ARG A 59 0.85 5.81 -8.92
CA ARG A 59 2.00 6.68 -8.63
C ARG A 59 1.94 7.25 -7.21
N GLU A 60 0.75 7.38 -6.64
CA GLU A 60 0.59 7.86 -5.28
C GLU A 60 1.02 6.83 -4.24
N LEU A 61 1.14 5.57 -4.64
CA LEU A 61 1.61 4.50 -3.76
C LEU A 61 3.13 4.37 -3.77
N ILE A 62 3.80 5.04 -4.68
CA ILE A 62 5.25 4.90 -4.88
C ILE A 62 5.94 6.17 -4.36
N VAL A 63 7.06 5.98 -3.67
CA VAL A 63 7.87 7.12 -3.22
C VAL A 63 8.53 7.76 -4.43
N ASN A 64 8.32 9.07 -4.59
CA ASN A 64 8.98 9.83 -5.64
C ASN A 64 10.36 10.26 -5.14
N ARG A 65 11.40 9.66 -5.72
CA ARG A 65 12.78 9.87 -5.26
C ARG A 65 13.51 10.93 -6.05
N ASN A 66 12.86 11.47 -7.08
CA ASN A 66 13.47 12.49 -7.92
C ASN A 66 12.94 13.86 -7.58
N GLY A 67 12.42 13.96 -6.43
CA GLY A 67 11.83 15.17 -5.86
C GLY A 67 12.10 16.42 -6.60
#